data_85e4515d0abb664643ef1860a4a5d885
#
_entry.id   85e4515d0abb664643ef1860a4a5d885
#
_cell.length_a   1.000
_cell.length_b   1.000
_cell.length_c   1.000
_cell.angle_alpha   90.00
_cell.angle_beta   90.00
_cell.angle_gamma   90.00
#
_symmetry.space_group_name_H-M   'P 1'
#
loop_
_entity.id
_entity.type
_entity.pdbx_description
1 polymer ?
#
loop_
_entity_poly.entity_id
_entity_poly.type
_entity_poly.pdbx_seq_one_letter_code
_entity_poly.pdbx_strand_id
1 'polypeptide(L)'
;DVLVGKDNLERLVIFTDKQRQEWRWPRRKQLGSTNAKLVVHQHIVGDRATHLTERLRAIELDFDEDLPLVTLLERMRDAFDREAESASVAAARLMGTLYTHLEDAGVGEHDATLLLARLLFLFFGDDADMWKPAGLFESFLRDHTTAEDLHQQLIKLFGILDVEEKKRDLPAESPLARFRYINGGLFHGALRLPQLPAGFRDALIEACEFNWSVISPAVFGSMFQTVKSKEARRRGGEHYTTEENILKTIEPLFLDEYRERLDRAWDDKGQLTKLHNDLAKLRFLDPACGCGNFLVIAYRELRAL
;
A
#
# COMPACT_ATOMS: atom_id res chain seq x y z
N ASP A 1 4.68 2.15 -24.60
CA ASP A 1 5.87 2.11 -25.49
C ASP A 1 6.41 3.50 -25.81
N VAL A 2 5.57 4.46 -26.26
CA VAL A 2 6.05 5.80 -26.64
C VAL A 2 6.66 6.57 -25.45
N LEU A 3 6.17 6.36 -24.23
CA LEU A 3 6.63 7.09 -23.04
C LEU A 3 7.92 6.51 -22.43
N VAL A 4 8.31 5.30 -22.76
CA VAL A 4 9.46 4.64 -22.14
C VAL A 4 10.74 4.67 -22.98
N GLY A 5 10.71 5.31 -24.14
CA GLY A 5 11.90 5.51 -24.98
C GLY A 5 12.94 6.43 -24.33
N LYS A 6 14.21 6.28 -24.70
CA LYS A 6 15.33 7.05 -24.12
C LYS A 6 15.12 8.56 -24.14
N ASP A 7 14.48 9.06 -25.20
CA ASP A 7 14.31 10.49 -25.44
C ASP A 7 13.02 11.06 -24.83
N ASN A 8 12.33 10.29 -23.99
CA ASN A 8 11.04 10.67 -23.43
C ASN A 8 11.09 11.06 -21.94
N LEU A 9 12.29 11.38 -21.44
CA LEU A 9 12.52 11.75 -20.04
C LEU A 9 11.58 12.83 -19.53
N GLU A 10 11.30 13.81 -20.37
CA GLU A 10 10.51 15.00 -20.05
C GLU A 10 9.05 14.88 -20.49
N ARG A 11 8.58 13.69 -20.86
CA ARG A 11 7.20 13.50 -21.29
C ARG A 11 6.29 13.12 -20.13
N LEU A 12 5.23 13.87 -20.01
CA LEU A 12 4.08 13.61 -19.17
C LEU A 12 2.85 13.43 -20.06
N VAL A 13 2.09 12.36 -19.84
CA VAL A 13 0.79 12.17 -20.51
C VAL A 13 -0.30 12.17 -19.46
N ILE A 14 -1.32 13.00 -19.69
CA ILE A 14 -2.49 13.10 -18.83
C ILE A 14 -3.68 12.55 -19.59
N PHE A 15 -4.27 11.47 -19.09
CA PHE A 15 -5.56 10.96 -19.54
C PHE A 15 -6.64 11.56 -18.66
N THR A 16 -7.68 12.09 -19.26
CA THR A 16 -8.77 12.70 -18.49
C THR A 16 -10.12 12.22 -18.99
N ASP A 17 -11.03 11.96 -18.07
CA ASP A 17 -12.45 11.78 -18.32
C ASP A 17 -13.27 12.64 -17.34
N LYS A 18 -14.59 12.45 -17.28
CA LYS A 18 -15.46 13.23 -16.39
C LYS A 18 -15.28 12.91 -14.90
N GLN A 19 -14.65 11.80 -14.57
CA GLN A 19 -14.56 11.29 -13.22
C GLN A 19 -13.14 11.20 -12.70
N ARG A 20 -12.13 11.16 -13.59
CA ARG A 20 -10.74 11.00 -13.21
C ARG A 20 -9.76 11.66 -14.15
N GLN A 21 -8.58 11.94 -13.62
CA GLN A 21 -7.35 12.23 -14.35
C GLN A 21 -6.30 11.18 -13.99
N GLU A 22 -5.53 10.74 -14.97
CA GLU A 22 -4.46 9.80 -14.78
C GLU A 22 -3.19 10.37 -15.41
N TRP A 23 -2.22 10.69 -14.57
CA TRP A 23 -0.96 11.32 -14.96
C TRP A 23 0.10 10.24 -15.03
N ARG A 24 0.76 10.10 -16.16
CA ARG A 24 1.77 9.07 -16.43
C ARG A 24 3.06 9.67 -16.94
N TRP A 25 4.19 9.24 -16.37
CA TRP A 25 5.53 9.58 -16.85
C TRP A 25 6.50 8.41 -16.62
N PRO A 26 7.61 8.34 -17.41
CA PRO A 26 8.59 7.26 -17.30
C PRO A 26 9.45 7.43 -16.05
N ARG A 27 9.85 6.33 -15.42
CA ARG A 27 10.87 6.35 -14.36
C ARG A 27 12.25 6.59 -14.97
N ARG A 28 12.93 7.62 -14.46
CA ARG A 28 14.25 8.07 -14.97
C ARG A 28 15.29 6.94 -15.06
N LYS A 29 15.37 6.09 -14.03
CA LYS A 29 16.33 4.98 -13.95
C LYS A 29 16.10 3.84 -14.96
N GLN A 30 14.95 3.80 -15.61
CA GLN A 30 14.53 2.72 -16.51
C GLN A 30 14.35 3.19 -17.96
N LEU A 31 14.62 4.47 -18.23
CA LEU A 31 14.48 5.02 -19.59
C LEU A 31 15.38 4.30 -20.59
N GLY A 32 14.77 3.90 -21.69
CA GLY A 32 15.45 3.18 -22.76
C GLY A 32 15.65 1.69 -22.50
N SER A 33 15.13 1.15 -21.39
CA SER A 33 14.94 -0.28 -21.23
C SER A 33 13.57 -0.70 -21.74
N THR A 34 13.45 -1.89 -22.30
CA THR A 34 12.18 -2.48 -22.73
C THR A 34 11.18 -2.66 -21.57
N ASN A 35 11.67 -2.65 -20.35
CA ASN A 35 10.91 -2.83 -19.13
C ASN A 35 10.71 -1.54 -18.32
N ALA A 36 10.88 -0.38 -18.96
CA ALA A 36 10.67 0.88 -18.28
C ALA A 36 9.22 1.00 -17.77
N LYS A 37 9.06 1.13 -16.46
CA LYS A 37 7.76 1.31 -15.83
C LYS A 37 7.36 2.78 -15.84
N LEU A 38 6.07 3.01 -16.06
CA LEU A 38 5.47 4.32 -15.89
C LEU A 38 5.14 4.55 -14.41
N VAL A 39 5.42 5.74 -13.93
CA VAL A 39 4.79 6.23 -12.72
C VAL A 39 3.39 6.69 -13.09
N VAL A 40 2.41 6.28 -12.30
CA VAL A 40 1.01 6.59 -12.55
C VAL A 40 0.43 7.22 -11.29
N HIS A 41 -0.10 8.43 -11.43
CA HIS A 41 -0.90 9.07 -10.40
C HIS A 41 -2.32 9.26 -10.89
N GLN A 42 -3.28 8.91 -10.06
CA GLN A 42 -4.70 9.10 -10.36
C GLN A 42 -5.28 10.18 -9.45
N HIS A 43 -6.12 11.01 -10.03
CA HIS A 43 -6.97 11.98 -9.35
C HIS A 43 -8.42 11.68 -9.73
N ILE A 44 -9.23 11.34 -8.74
CA ILE A 44 -10.63 10.96 -8.94
C ILE A 44 -11.51 12.07 -8.39
N VAL A 45 -12.61 12.36 -9.06
CA VAL A 45 -13.60 13.31 -8.56
C VAL A 45 -14.16 12.78 -7.24
N GLY A 46 -14.02 13.56 -6.17
CA GLY A 46 -14.38 13.15 -4.82
C GLY A 46 -13.22 12.61 -3.98
N ASP A 47 -11.99 12.54 -4.53
CA ASP A 47 -10.80 12.31 -3.73
C ASP A 47 -10.69 13.35 -2.62
N ARG A 48 -10.11 12.92 -1.49
CA ARG A 48 -9.92 13.80 -0.34
C ARG A 48 -9.06 15.00 -0.75
N ALA A 49 -9.59 16.19 -0.48
CA ALA A 49 -8.95 17.45 -0.88
C ALA A 49 -7.52 17.62 -0.33
N THR A 50 -7.23 17.03 0.82
CA THR A 50 -5.90 17.05 1.45
C THR A 50 -4.82 16.45 0.54
N HIS A 51 -5.07 15.27 -0.03
CA HIS A 51 -4.09 14.60 -0.91
C HIS A 51 -3.84 15.39 -2.20
N LEU A 52 -4.91 15.90 -2.81
CA LEU A 52 -4.79 16.71 -4.01
C LEU A 52 -4.04 18.02 -3.72
N THR A 53 -4.33 18.67 -2.58
CA THR A 53 -3.68 19.91 -2.18
C THR A 53 -2.18 19.73 -1.95
N GLU A 54 -1.77 18.65 -1.29
CA GLU A 54 -0.35 18.35 -1.05
C GLU A 54 0.41 18.11 -2.37
N ARG A 55 -0.19 17.36 -3.30
CA ARG A 55 0.39 17.13 -4.63
C ARG A 55 0.51 18.40 -5.44
N LEU A 56 -0.51 19.26 -5.43
CA LEU A 56 -0.51 20.53 -6.16
C LEU A 56 0.50 21.53 -5.56
N ARG A 57 0.66 21.59 -4.24
CA ARG A 57 1.69 22.43 -3.60
C ARG A 57 3.10 22.12 -4.09
N ALA A 58 3.37 20.87 -4.40
CA ALA A 58 4.69 20.46 -4.86
C ALA A 58 5.04 21.03 -6.25
N ILE A 59 4.05 21.45 -7.02
CA ILE A 59 4.18 22.04 -8.35
C ILE A 59 3.70 23.50 -8.39
N GLU A 60 3.41 24.09 -7.22
CA GLU A 60 3.05 25.49 -7.12
C GLU A 60 4.25 26.38 -7.51
N LEU A 61 4.00 27.36 -8.38
CA LEU A 61 5.00 28.33 -8.80
C LEU A 61 4.72 29.66 -8.11
N ASP A 62 5.78 30.36 -7.73
CA ASP A 62 5.69 31.74 -7.31
C ASP A 62 5.19 32.63 -8.46
N PHE A 63 4.48 33.72 -8.13
CA PHE A 63 3.79 34.56 -9.11
C PHE A 63 4.70 35.06 -10.25
N ASP A 64 5.97 35.33 -9.95
CA ASP A 64 6.96 35.84 -10.92
C ASP A 64 7.97 34.75 -11.36
N GLU A 65 7.70 33.48 -11.10
CA GLU A 65 8.64 32.41 -11.42
C GLU A 65 8.49 31.99 -12.89
N ASP A 66 9.47 32.32 -13.71
CA ASP A 66 9.59 31.85 -15.10
C ASP A 66 10.42 30.57 -15.13
N LEU A 67 9.73 29.43 -15.12
CA LEU A 67 10.36 28.12 -15.15
C LEU A 67 10.27 27.48 -16.54
N PRO A 68 11.39 26.99 -17.09
CA PRO A 68 11.35 26.11 -18.24
C PRO A 68 10.46 24.88 -17.97
N LEU A 69 9.69 24.46 -18.98
CA LEU A 69 8.80 23.29 -18.88
C LEU A 69 9.54 22.05 -18.36
N VAL A 70 10.78 21.84 -18.79
CA VAL A 70 11.64 20.74 -18.33
C VAL A 70 11.82 20.76 -16.82
N THR A 71 12.16 21.92 -16.26
CA THR A 71 12.35 22.11 -14.82
C THR A 71 11.04 21.89 -14.05
N LEU A 72 9.91 22.33 -14.59
CA LEU A 72 8.61 22.07 -14.00
C LEU A 72 8.32 20.56 -13.94
N LEU A 73 8.54 19.83 -15.02
CA LEU A 73 8.35 18.37 -15.07
C LEU A 73 9.30 17.63 -14.12
N GLU A 74 10.53 18.12 -13.96
CA GLU A 74 11.47 17.59 -12.96
C GLU A 74 10.99 17.84 -11.53
N ARG A 75 10.53 19.04 -11.20
CA ARG A 75 9.94 19.36 -9.89
C ARG A 75 8.73 18.46 -9.58
N MET A 76 7.85 18.28 -10.56
CA MET A 76 6.68 17.40 -10.41
C MET A 76 7.12 15.98 -10.06
N ARG A 77 8.05 15.44 -10.81
CA ARG A 77 8.56 14.08 -10.58
C ARG A 77 9.21 13.94 -9.20
N ASP A 78 10.10 14.87 -8.85
CA ASP A 78 10.80 14.86 -7.57
C ASP A 78 9.85 15.07 -6.37
N ALA A 79 8.75 15.80 -6.59
CA ALA A 79 7.72 15.98 -5.59
C ALA A 79 6.97 14.68 -5.31
N PHE A 80 6.60 13.95 -6.34
CA PHE A 80 5.91 12.67 -6.19
C PHE A 80 6.83 11.56 -5.66
N ASP A 81 8.11 11.57 -5.99
CA ASP A 81 9.08 10.63 -5.42
C ASP A 81 9.30 10.91 -3.91
N ARG A 82 9.33 12.18 -3.49
CA ARG A 82 9.40 12.60 -2.07
C ARG A 82 8.10 12.36 -1.30
N GLU A 83 6.94 12.42 -1.96
CA GLU A 83 5.65 12.12 -1.34
C GLU A 83 5.65 10.71 -0.74
N ALA A 84 6.14 9.71 -1.46
CA ALA A 84 6.20 8.33 -0.97
C ALA A 84 7.10 8.16 0.27
N GLU A 85 8.22 8.90 0.34
CA GLU A 85 9.13 8.90 1.50
C GLU A 85 8.51 9.61 2.70
N SER A 86 7.96 10.80 2.48
CA SER A 86 7.26 11.60 3.50
C SER A 86 6.01 10.87 4.03
N ALA A 87 5.25 10.22 3.14
CA ALA A 87 4.10 9.42 3.50
C ALA A 87 4.45 8.25 4.43
N SER A 88 5.59 7.59 4.19
CA SER A 88 6.05 6.50 5.05
C SER A 88 6.32 6.94 6.49
N VAL A 89 6.89 8.14 6.66
CA VAL A 89 7.12 8.74 7.99
C VAL A 89 5.80 9.12 8.67
N ALA A 90 4.88 9.72 7.92
CA ALA A 90 3.56 10.10 8.43
C ALA A 90 2.76 8.86 8.87
N ALA A 91 2.74 7.81 8.05
CA ALA A 91 2.09 6.54 8.38
C ALA A 91 2.69 5.88 9.63
N ALA A 92 4.02 5.86 9.74
CA ALA A 92 4.69 5.33 10.93
C ALA A 92 4.32 6.11 12.20
N ARG A 93 4.11 7.43 12.09
CA ARG A 93 3.65 8.28 13.20
C ARG A 93 2.22 7.93 13.60
N LEU A 94 1.29 7.81 12.65
CA LEU A 94 -0.09 7.42 12.90
C LEU A 94 -0.16 6.05 13.60
N MET A 95 0.58 5.08 13.10
CA MET A 95 0.65 3.75 13.71
C MET A 95 1.27 3.80 15.11
N GLY A 96 2.28 4.65 15.33
CA GLY A 96 2.88 4.88 16.65
C GLY A 96 1.90 5.50 17.64
N THR A 97 1.08 6.47 17.21
CA THR A 97 0.01 7.05 18.04
C THR A 97 -1.02 5.99 18.44
N LEU A 98 -1.48 5.17 17.50
CA LEU A 98 -2.41 4.07 17.80
C LEU A 98 -1.78 3.07 18.79
N TYR A 99 -0.51 2.73 18.62
CA TYR A 99 0.20 1.83 19.54
C TYR A 99 0.26 2.39 20.97
N THR A 100 0.59 3.67 21.11
CA THR A 100 0.65 4.34 22.43
C THR A 100 -0.70 4.26 23.15
N HIS A 101 -1.80 4.52 22.46
CA HIS A 101 -3.14 4.37 23.06
C HIS A 101 -3.44 2.94 23.49
N LEU A 102 -2.93 1.92 22.79
CA LEU A 102 -3.11 0.51 23.19
C LEU A 102 -2.24 0.15 24.40
N GLU A 103 -1.02 0.65 24.47
CA GLU A 103 -0.17 0.52 25.67
C GLU A 103 -0.82 1.15 26.88
N ASP A 104 -1.31 2.38 26.77
CA ASP A 104 -1.98 3.11 27.85
C ASP A 104 -3.26 2.39 28.31
N ALA A 105 -3.95 1.70 27.40
CA ALA A 105 -5.11 0.87 27.70
C ALA A 105 -4.76 -0.50 28.31
N GLY A 106 -3.45 -0.82 28.45
CA GLY A 106 -3.00 -2.10 29.00
C GLY A 106 -3.19 -3.30 28.07
N VAL A 107 -3.29 -3.06 26.75
CA VAL A 107 -3.34 -4.14 25.75
C VAL A 107 -1.99 -4.83 25.68
N GLY A 108 -1.96 -6.15 25.78
CA GLY A 108 -0.71 -6.92 25.68
C GLY A 108 -0.04 -6.76 24.33
N GLU A 109 1.31 -6.77 24.28
CA GLU A 109 2.11 -6.50 23.07
C GLU A 109 1.68 -7.35 21.86
N HIS A 110 1.39 -8.64 22.08
CA HIS A 110 0.94 -9.54 21.03
C HIS A 110 -0.40 -9.09 20.43
N ASP A 111 -1.39 -8.79 21.27
CA ASP A 111 -2.73 -8.37 20.83
C ASP A 111 -2.68 -6.96 20.19
N ALA A 112 -1.86 -6.06 20.71
CA ALA A 112 -1.63 -4.73 20.13
C ALA A 112 -1.01 -4.84 18.72
N THR A 113 0.02 -5.65 18.57
CA THR A 113 0.67 -5.86 17.27
C THR A 113 -0.30 -6.49 16.26
N LEU A 114 -1.08 -7.48 16.67
CA LEU A 114 -2.06 -8.14 15.82
C LEU A 114 -3.20 -7.19 15.44
N LEU A 115 -3.69 -6.38 16.38
CA LEU A 115 -4.71 -5.37 16.09
C LEU A 115 -4.21 -4.37 15.07
N LEU A 116 -3.02 -3.81 15.26
CA LEU A 116 -2.44 -2.84 14.33
C LEU A 116 -2.19 -3.45 12.95
N ALA A 117 -1.80 -4.74 12.88
CA ALA A 117 -1.70 -5.45 11.62
C ALA A 117 -3.02 -5.50 10.86
N ARG A 118 -4.09 -5.84 11.57
CA ARG A 118 -5.45 -5.89 11.01
C ARG A 118 -5.95 -4.52 10.57
N LEU A 119 -5.71 -3.49 11.38
CA LEU A 119 -6.10 -2.11 11.07
C LEU A 119 -5.34 -1.59 9.84
N LEU A 120 -4.04 -1.80 9.79
CA LEU A 120 -3.21 -1.40 8.67
C LEU A 120 -3.69 -2.05 7.35
N PHE A 121 -4.07 -3.34 7.40
CA PHE A 121 -4.68 -4.02 6.26
C PHE A 121 -5.99 -3.37 5.84
N LEU A 122 -6.84 -2.96 6.79
CA LEU A 122 -8.11 -2.30 6.50
C LEU A 122 -7.92 -0.92 5.88
N PHE A 123 -6.96 -0.15 6.35
CA PHE A 123 -6.61 1.14 5.74
C PHE A 123 -6.19 0.97 4.27
N PHE A 124 -5.29 0.02 4.01
CA PHE A 124 -4.89 -0.29 2.63
C PHE A 124 -6.05 -0.82 1.79
N GLY A 125 -6.90 -1.65 2.37
CA GLY A 125 -8.06 -2.20 1.69
C GLY A 125 -9.05 -1.13 1.24
N ASP A 126 -9.27 -0.11 2.07
CA ASP A 126 -10.11 1.04 1.73
C ASP A 126 -9.54 1.84 0.55
N ASP A 127 -8.24 2.13 0.60
CA ASP A 127 -7.57 2.95 -0.41
C ASP A 127 -7.21 2.17 -1.69
N ALA A 128 -7.15 0.83 -1.61
CA ALA A 128 -6.89 -0.06 -2.74
C ALA A 128 -8.18 -0.56 -3.44
N ASP A 129 -9.34 0.00 -3.11
CA ASP A 129 -10.64 -0.40 -3.67
C ASP A 129 -10.98 -1.89 -3.50
N MET A 130 -10.51 -2.53 -2.41
CA MET A 130 -10.77 -3.95 -2.16
C MET A 130 -12.26 -4.26 -1.94
N TRP A 131 -13.01 -3.28 -1.47
CA TRP A 131 -14.46 -3.33 -1.28
C TRP A 131 -15.14 -2.07 -1.82
N LYS A 132 -16.47 -2.12 -1.93
CA LYS A 132 -17.28 -1.00 -2.41
C LYS A 132 -18.40 -0.69 -1.40
N PRO A 133 -18.70 0.60 -1.17
CA PRO A 133 -18.06 1.78 -1.74
C PRO A 133 -16.63 2.01 -1.21
N ALA A 134 -15.85 2.89 -1.88
CA ALA A 134 -14.57 3.33 -1.34
C ALA A 134 -14.77 4.00 0.03
N GLY A 135 -13.79 3.85 0.95
CA GLY A 135 -13.91 4.37 2.31
C GLY A 135 -14.93 3.61 3.17
N LEU A 136 -15.16 2.32 2.86
CA LEU A 136 -16.13 1.50 3.60
C LEU A 136 -15.73 1.32 5.07
N PHE A 137 -14.45 1.15 5.36
CA PHE A 137 -13.97 0.99 6.73
C PHE A 137 -14.09 2.30 7.51
N GLU A 138 -13.74 3.43 6.91
CA GLU A 138 -13.95 4.73 7.53
C GLU A 138 -15.43 5.00 7.83
N SER A 139 -16.32 4.76 6.86
CA SER A 139 -17.75 4.92 7.04
C SER A 139 -18.26 4.00 8.15
N PHE A 140 -17.77 2.77 8.22
CA PHE A 140 -18.11 1.86 9.30
C PHE A 140 -17.69 2.42 10.68
N LEU A 141 -16.49 2.97 10.81
CA LEU A 141 -16.02 3.57 12.05
C LEU A 141 -16.85 4.79 12.45
N ARG A 142 -17.17 5.67 11.49
CA ARG A 142 -17.91 6.91 11.76
C ARG A 142 -19.37 6.65 12.13
N ASP A 143 -20.04 5.79 11.36
CA ASP A 143 -21.50 5.66 11.38
C ASP A 143 -21.99 4.49 12.25
N HIS A 144 -21.12 3.51 12.53
CA HIS A 144 -21.52 2.26 13.18
C HIS A 144 -20.69 1.90 14.42
N THR A 145 -19.86 2.82 14.93
CA THR A 145 -19.12 2.63 16.17
C THR A 145 -19.21 3.85 17.08
N THR A 146 -19.13 3.61 18.38
CA THR A 146 -18.92 4.63 19.41
C THR A 146 -17.64 4.35 20.17
N ALA A 147 -17.20 5.27 21.05
CA ALA A 147 -16.02 5.03 21.87
C ALA A 147 -16.22 3.83 22.82
N GLU A 148 -17.46 3.61 23.28
CA GLU A 148 -17.79 2.55 24.24
C GLU A 148 -17.79 1.16 23.60
N ASP A 149 -18.27 1.05 22.35
CA ASP A 149 -18.47 -0.25 21.67
C ASP A 149 -17.41 -0.57 20.62
N LEU A 150 -16.49 0.34 20.32
CA LEU A 150 -15.47 0.19 19.27
C LEU A 150 -14.76 -1.18 19.29
N HIS A 151 -14.31 -1.61 20.48
CA HIS A 151 -13.61 -2.89 20.65
C HIS A 151 -14.47 -4.08 20.22
N GLN A 152 -15.77 -4.05 20.53
CA GLN A 152 -16.73 -5.11 20.16
C GLN A 152 -17.00 -5.09 18.65
N GLN A 153 -17.16 -3.89 18.08
CA GLN A 153 -17.43 -3.73 16.65
C GLN A 153 -16.22 -4.16 15.80
N LEU A 154 -14.99 -3.87 16.24
CA LEU A 154 -13.77 -4.34 15.58
C LEU A 154 -13.67 -5.87 15.64
N ILE A 155 -13.92 -6.50 16.79
CA ILE A 155 -13.91 -7.96 16.92
C ILE A 155 -14.95 -8.59 15.98
N LYS A 156 -16.16 -8.02 15.89
CA LYS A 156 -17.20 -8.48 14.96
C LYS A 156 -16.74 -8.36 13.52
N LEU A 157 -16.19 -7.21 13.13
CA LEU A 157 -15.66 -6.98 11.77
C LEU A 157 -14.59 -8.01 11.43
N PHE A 158 -13.63 -8.26 12.32
CA PHE A 158 -12.56 -9.25 12.09
C PHE A 158 -13.12 -10.66 11.92
N GLY A 159 -14.12 -11.04 12.71
CA GLY A 159 -14.81 -12.32 12.54
C GLY A 159 -15.50 -12.44 11.19
N ILE A 160 -16.07 -11.36 10.66
CA ILE A 160 -16.69 -11.34 9.34
C ILE A 160 -15.64 -11.46 8.23
N LEU A 161 -14.50 -10.81 8.36
CA LEU A 161 -13.41 -10.89 7.39
C LEU A 161 -12.78 -12.29 7.32
N ASP A 162 -12.86 -13.08 8.39
CA ASP A 162 -12.35 -14.46 8.47
C ASP A 162 -13.33 -15.53 7.91
N VAL A 163 -14.55 -15.13 7.54
CA VAL A 163 -15.60 -16.06 7.07
C VAL A 163 -16.02 -15.73 5.65
N GLU A 164 -16.03 -16.74 4.77
CA GLU A 164 -16.53 -16.61 3.39
C GLU A 164 -17.97 -16.07 3.37
N GLU A 165 -18.28 -15.17 2.44
CA GLU A 165 -19.57 -14.48 2.36
C GLU A 165 -20.77 -15.44 2.39
N LYS A 166 -20.67 -16.57 1.70
CA LYS A 166 -21.73 -17.59 1.61
C LYS A 166 -22.01 -18.34 2.93
N LYS A 167 -21.08 -18.25 3.87
CA LYS A 167 -21.16 -18.93 5.18
C LYS A 167 -21.54 -17.98 6.32
N ARG A 168 -21.71 -16.69 6.01
CA ARG A 168 -22.06 -15.67 7.00
C ARG A 168 -23.54 -15.67 7.31
N ASP A 169 -23.86 -15.65 8.57
CA ASP A 169 -25.24 -15.42 9.05
C ASP A 169 -25.40 -13.92 9.36
N LEU A 170 -25.61 -13.12 8.31
CA LEU A 170 -25.77 -11.68 8.40
C LEU A 170 -26.95 -11.19 7.56
N PRO A 171 -27.75 -10.23 8.06
CA PRO A 171 -28.73 -9.52 7.24
C PRO A 171 -28.02 -8.85 6.05
N ALA A 172 -28.65 -8.86 4.87
CA ALA A 172 -28.09 -8.24 3.67
C ALA A 172 -27.87 -6.73 3.83
N GLU A 173 -28.68 -6.08 4.67
CA GLU A 173 -28.60 -4.64 4.98
C GLU A 173 -27.50 -4.29 5.99
N SER A 174 -26.87 -5.30 6.59
CA SER A 174 -25.79 -5.07 7.55
C SER A 174 -24.60 -4.38 6.87
N PRO A 175 -24.04 -3.30 7.44
CA PRO A 175 -22.85 -2.65 6.92
C PRO A 175 -21.67 -3.62 6.84
N LEU A 176 -21.62 -4.63 7.73
CA LEU A 176 -20.59 -5.67 7.73
C LEU A 176 -20.71 -6.64 6.53
N ALA A 177 -21.88 -6.78 5.93
CA ALA A 177 -22.08 -7.68 4.77
C ALA A 177 -21.32 -7.20 3.51
N ARG A 178 -20.95 -5.91 3.46
CA ARG A 178 -20.22 -5.31 2.32
C ARG A 178 -18.73 -5.64 2.32
N PHE A 179 -18.16 -6.03 3.46
CA PHE A 179 -16.76 -6.43 3.54
C PHE A 179 -16.57 -7.82 2.95
N ARG A 180 -15.58 -7.97 2.06
CA ARG A 180 -15.24 -9.26 1.46
C ARG A 180 -14.46 -10.14 2.43
N TYR A 181 -14.56 -11.45 2.24
CA TYR A 181 -13.70 -12.41 2.91
C TYR A 181 -12.23 -12.19 2.54
N ILE A 182 -11.38 -12.20 3.54
CA ILE A 182 -9.94 -12.08 3.38
C ILE A 182 -9.30 -13.44 3.62
N ASN A 183 -8.92 -14.10 2.53
CA ASN A 183 -8.24 -15.38 2.61
C ASN A 183 -6.83 -15.21 3.18
N GLY A 184 -6.52 -15.95 4.23
CA GLY A 184 -5.21 -15.91 4.90
C GLY A 184 -5.37 -15.90 6.42
N GLY A 185 -4.27 -16.00 7.15
CA GLY A 185 -4.30 -16.12 8.61
C GLY A 185 -4.47 -14.81 9.38
N LEU A 186 -4.48 -13.63 8.71
CA LEU A 186 -4.43 -12.33 9.40
C LEU A 186 -5.62 -12.10 10.34
N PHE A 187 -6.83 -12.42 9.89
CA PHE A 187 -8.06 -12.24 10.69
C PHE A 187 -8.43 -13.48 11.50
N HIS A 188 -7.71 -14.57 11.33
CA HIS A 188 -7.94 -15.79 12.07
C HIS A 188 -7.50 -15.66 13.53
N GLY A 189 -8.25 -16.29 14.43
CA GLY A 189 -7.95 -16.32 15.86
C GLY A 189 -8.52 -15.14 16.65
N ALA A 190 -8.72 -15.39 17.93
CA ALA A 190 -9.31 -14.44 18.85
C ALA A 190 -8.32 -13.33 19.21
N LEU A 191 -8.82 -12.11 19.26
CA LEU A 191 -8.12 -10.93 19.75
C LEU A 191 -8.73 -10.50 21.08
N ARG A 192 -7.91 -10.29 22.10
CA ARG A 192 -8.35 -9.87 23.42
C ARG A 192 -8.18 -8.37 23.55
N LEU A 193 -9.28 -7.65 23.43
CA LEU A 193 -9.28 -6.20 23.56
C LEU A 193 -10.11 -5.80 24.79
N PRO A 194 -9.53 -5.03 25.71
CA PRO A 194 -10.31 -4.31 26.71
C PRO A 194 -11.14 -3.22 26.04
N GLN A 195 -11.93 -2.52 26.81
CA GLN A 195 -12.54 -1.28 26.34
C GLN A 195 -11.42 -0.30 25.97
N LEU A 196 -11.47 0.20 24.73
CA LEU A 196 -10.46 1.13 24.21
C LEU A 196 -10.81 2.57 24.61
N PRO A 197 -9.83 3.44 24.88
CA PRO A 197 -10.07 4.83 25.24
C PRO A 197 -10.69 5.61 24.07
N ALA A 198 -11.48 6.63 24.35
CA ALA A 198 -12.10 7.48 23.33
C ALA A 198 -11.09 8.06 22.35
N GLY A 199 -9.92 8.48 22.83
CA GLY A 199 -8.82 8.98 21.99
C GLY A 199 -8.29 7.97 20.97
N PHE A 200 -8.42 6.66 21.24
CA PHE A 200 -8.05 5.64 20.24
C PHE A 200 -8.99 5.66 19.03
N ARG A 201 -10.32 5.85 19.25
CA ARG A 201 -11.26 5.97 18.15
C ARG A 201 -10.99 7.19 17.28
N ASP A 202 -10.68 8.32 17.90
CA ASP A 202 -10.37 9.56 17.19
C ASP A 202 -9.08 9.41 16.37
N ALA A 203 -8.03 8.84 16.95
CA ALA A 203 -6.78 8.52 16.25
C ALA A 203 -6.99 7.50 15.11
N LEU A 204 -7.92 6.56 15.28
CA LEU A 204 -8.23 5.57 14.23
C LEU A 204 -8.96 6.23 13.05
N ILE A 205 -9.86 7.17 13.31
CA ILE A 205 -10.53 7.97 12.26
C ILE A 205 -9.53 8.88 11.56
N GLU A 206 -8.63 9.54 12.30
CA GLU A 206 -7.53 10.33 11.72
C GLU A 206 -6.65 9.47 10.81
N ALA A 207 -6.33 8.24 11.23
CA ALA A 207 -5.57 7.31 10.41
C ALA A 207 -6.31 6.92 9.12
N CYS A 208 -7.65 6.84 9.10
CA CYS A 208 -8.42 6.61 7.88
C CYS A 208 -8.36 7.81 6.91
N GLU A 209 -8.07 9.01 7.39
CA GLU A 209 -7.95 10.20 6.54
C GLU A 209 -6.63 10.24 5.76
N PHE A 210 -5.66 9.42 6.13
CA PHE A 210 -4.39 9.31 5.43
C PHE A 210 -4.55 8.43 4.17
N ASN A 211 -3.81 8.79 3.09
CA ASN A 211 -3.81 7.99 1.86
C ASN A 211 -2.76 6.87 1.94
N TRP A 212 -3.20 5.67 2.27
CA TRP A 212 -2.33 4.49 2.40
C TRP A 212 -1.88 3.92 1.05
N SER A 213 -2.57 4.25 -0.05
CA SER A 213 -2.22 3.74 -1.39
C SER A 213 -0.86 4.25 -1.90
N VAL A 214 -0.38 5.38 -1.37
CA VAL A 214 0.93 5.96 -1.75
C VAL A 214 2.11 5.25 -1.08
N ILE A 215 1.85 4.39 -0.08
CA ILE A 215 2.88 3.67 0.64
C ILE A 215 3.23 2.37 -0.09
N SER A 216 4.53 2.18 -0.32
CA SER A 216 5.01 0.91 -0.90
C SER A 216 4.67 -0.27 0.02
N PRO A 217 4.20 -1.42 -0.51
CA PRO A 217 4.02 -2.63 0.26
C PRO A 217 5.26 -3.07 1.05
N ALA A 218 6.46 -2.69 0.60
CA ALA A 218 7.70 -2.96 1.30
C ALA A 218 7.86 -2.15 2.59
N VAL A 219 7.28 -0.95 2.64
CA VAL A 219 7.26 -0.11 3.84
C VAL A 219 6.31 -0.67 4.90
N PHE A 220 5.32 -1.45 4.46
CA PHE A 220 4.37 -2.12 5.33
C PHE A 220 5.06 -2.93 6.44
N GLY A 221 6.03 -3.75 6.08
CA GLY A 221 6.80 -4.54 7.05
C GLY A 221 7.64 -3.69 8.01
N SER A 222 8.18 -2.55 7.55
CA SER A 222 8.95 -1.66 8.41
C SER A 222 8.08 -0.97 9.46
N MET A 223 6.82 -0.70 9.14
CA MET A 223 5.89 -0.11 10.10
C MET A 223 5.60 -1.05 11.28
N PHE A 224 5.49 -2.36 11.02
CA PHE A 224 5.37 -3.35 12.10
C PHE A 224 6.60 -3.39 13.01
N GLN A 225 7.79 -3.22 12.46
CA GLN A 225 9.00 -3.17 13.26
C GLN A 225 9.09 -1.88 14.09
N THR A 226 8.52 -0.77 13.61
CA THR A 226 8.47 0.48 14.35
C THR A 226 7.54 0.39 15.56
N VAL A 227 6.48 -0.40 15.43
CA VAL A 227 5.50 -0.65 16.50
C VAL A 227 6.02 -1.56 17.60
N LYS A 228 6.93 -2.49 17.29
CA LYS A 228 7.57 -3.35 18.31
C LYS A 228 8.44 -2.53 19.25
N SER A 229 8.50 -2.90 20.53
CA SER A 229 9.39 -2.27 21.52
C SER A 229 10.85 -2.27 21.05
N LYS A 230 11.66 -1.27 21.49
CA LYS A 230 13.10 -1.21 21.17
C LYS A 230 13.85 -2.48 21.57
N GLU A 231 13.39 -3.16 22.63
CA GLU A 231 13.99 -4.40 23.13
C GLU A 231 13.62 -5.62 22.27
N ALA A 232 12.36 -5.71 21.83
CA ALA A 232 11.93 -6.78 20.91
C ALA A 232 12.65 -6.68 19.56
N ARG A 233 12.87 -5.47 19.04
CA ARG A 233 13.66 -5.22 17.82
C ARG A 233 15.12 -5.70 17.96
N ARG A 234 15.77 -5.42 19.09
CA ARG A 234 17.15 -5.84 19.34
C ARG A 234 17.28 -7.36 19.50
N ARG A 235 16.30 -8.03 20.10
CA ARG A 235 16.31 -9.50 20.30
C ARG A 235 16.03 -10.26 19.00
N GLY A 236 15.16 -9.71 18.11
CA GLY A 236 14.78 -10.36 16.86
C GLY A 236 15.79 -10.21 15.73
N GLY A 237 16.77 -9.30 15.83
CA GLY A 237 17.70 -9.00 14.74
C GLY A 237 16.97 -8.49 13.46
N GLU A 238 15.74 -8.01 13.64
CA GLU A 238 14.88 -7.60 12.53
C GLU A 238 15.36 -6.24 12.01
N HIS A 239 16.03 -6.27 10.86
CA HIS A 239 16.40 -5.08 10.10
C HIS A 239 15.55 -5.02 8.82
N TYR A 240 14.93 -3.87 8.63
CA TYR A 240 14.18 -3.60 7.40
C TYR A 240 15.13 -3.46 6.23
N THR A 241 14.89 -4.22 5.17
CA THR A 241 15.59 -4.06 3.90
C THR A 241 14.74 -3.21 2.97
N THR A 242 15.28 -2.09 2.53
CA THR A 242 14.59 -1.16 1.62
C THR A 242 14.25 -1.81 0.29
N GLU A 243 13.20 -1.36 -0.36
CA GLU A 243 12.81 -1.85 -1.70
C GLU A 243 13.97 -1.78 -2.70
N GLU A 244 14.74 -0.70 -2.67
CA GLU A 244 15.92 -0.52 -3.53
C GLU A 244 16.96 -1.63 -3.31
N ASN A 245 17.24 -1.99 -2.07
CA ASN A 245 18.20 -3.05 -1.76
C ASN A 245 17.66 -4.44 -2.10
N ILE A 246 16.34 -4.64 -1.94
CA ILE A 246 15.70 -5.88 -2.39
C ILE A 246 15.79 -6.02 -3.90
N LEU A 247 15.48 -4.98 -4.66
CA LEU A 247 15.59 -4.97 -6.12
C LEU A 247 17.03 -5.23 -6.58
N LYS A 248 18.03 -4.59 -5.96
CA LYS A 248 19.45 -4.87 -6.25
C LYS A 248 19.83 -6.34 -6.07
N THR A 249 19.11 -7.04 -5.20
CA THR A 249 19.36 -8.47 -4.95
C THR A 249 18.62 -9.35 -5.96
N ILE A 250 17.31 -9.10 -6.17
CA ILE A 250 16.49 -10.01 -6.97
C ILE A 250 16.58 -9.76 -8.48
N GLU A 251 16.95 -8.55 -8.91
CA GLU A 251 17.16 -8.26 -10.33
C GLU A 251 18.22 -9.16 -10.94
N PRO A 252 19.48 -9.17 -10.49
CA PRO A 252 20.50 -10.04 -11.05
C PRO A 252 20.28 -11.52 -10.74
N LEU A 253 19.49 -11.83 -9.71
CA LEU A 253 19.27 -13.23 -9.30
C LEU A 253 18.34 -13.97 -10.26
N PHE A 254 17.25 -13.33 -10.70
CA PHE A 254 16.27 -13.96 -11.60
C PHE A 254 15.45 -12.98 -12.46
N LEU A 255 15.20 -11.75 -12.03
CA LEU A 255 14.29 -10.86 -12.77
C LEU A 255 14.83 -10.50 -14.16
N ASP A 256 16.12 -10.23 -14.26
CA ASP A 256 16.73 -9.83 -15.53
C ASP A 256 16.64 -10.95 -16.56
N GLU A 257 16.81 -12.21 -16.15
CA GLU A 257 16.62 -13.36 -17.04
C GLU A 257 15.19 -13.41 -17.61
N TYR A 258 14.17 -13.23 -16.74
CA TYR A 258 12.77 -13.27 -17.18
C TYR A 258 12.39 -12.06 -18.03
N ARG A 259 12.95 -10.89 -17.76
CA ARG A 259 12.81 -9.69 -18.59
C ARG A 259 13.38 -9.92 -19.99
N GLU A 260 14.59 -10.44 -20.10
CA GLU A 260 15.19 -10.80 -21.39
C GLU A 260 14.39 -11.88 -22.14
N ARG A 261 13.86 -12.86 -21.43
CA ARG A 261 12.98 -13.88 -22.03
C ARG A 261 11.70 -13.28 -22.57
N LEU A 262 11.10 -12.32 -21.86
CA LEU A 262 9.93 -11.58 -22.32
C LEU A 262 10.24 -10.79 -23.60
N ASP A 263 11.36 -10.08 -23.62
CA ASP A 263 11.78 -9.29 -24.79
C ASP A 263 11.97 -10.17 -26.04
N ARG A 264 12.60 -11.32 -25.88
CA ARG A 264 12.78 -12.28 -26.99
C ARG A 264 11.47 -12.92 -27.45
N ALA A 265 10.49 -13.03 -26.57
CA ALA A 265 9.20 -13.66 -26.84
C ALA A 265 8.13 -12.67 -27.33
N TRP A 266 8.40 -11.37 -27.34
CA TRP A 266 7.39 -10.31 -27.47
C TRP A 266 6.48 -10.47 -28.69
N ASP A 267 7.02 -10.86 -29.82
CA ASP A 267 6.29 -11.04 -31.09
C ASP A 267 5.83 -12.49 -31.32
N ASP A 268 6.06 -13.41 -30.37
CA ASP A 268 5.73 -14.83 -30.49
C ASP A 268 4.76 -15.26 -29.39
N LYS A 269 3.48 -15.39 -29.75
CA LYS A 269 2.42 -15.84 -28.83
C LYS A 269 2.70 -17.20 -28.17
N GLY A 270 3.36 -18.11 -28.89
CA GLY A 270 3.69 -19.44 -28.36
C GLY A 270 4.76 -19.34 -27.28
N GLN A 271 5.78 -18.53 -27.50
CA GLN A 271 6.83 -18.28 -26.50
C GLN A 271 6.31 -17.48 -25.31
N LEU A 272 5.44 -16.49 -25.51
CA LEU A 272 4.76 -15.76 -24.41
C LEU A 272 3.92 -16.71 -23.54
N THR A 273 3.16 -17.62 -24.16
CA THR A 273 2.39 -18.62 -23.42
C THR A 273 3.31 -19.55 -22.61
N LYS A 274 4.43 -19.97 -23.20
CA LYS A 274 5.42 -20.79 -22.50
C LYS A 274 6.03 -20.04 -21.31
N LEU A 275 6.43 -18.78 -21.52
CA LEU A 275 6.98 -17.92 -20.46
C LEU A 275 5.98 -17.78 -19.30
N HIS A 276 4.72 -17.46 -19.58
CA HIS A 276 3.68 -17.36 -18.58
C HIS A 276 3.51 -18.67 -17.78
N ASN A 277 3.53 -19.83 -18.46
CA ASN A 277 3.44 -21.13 -17.79
C ASN A 277 4.67 -21.45 -16.95
N ASP A 278 5.86 -20.99 -17.36
CA ASP A 278 7.09 -21.15 -16.58
C ASP A 278 7.07 -20.28 -15.33
N LEU A 279 6.62 -19.02 -15.43
CA LEU A 279 6.44 -18.12 -14.27
C LEU A 279 5.51 -18.74 -13.21
N ALA A 280 4.42 -19.38 -13.64
CA ALA A 280 3.49 -20.04 -12.73
C ALA A 280 4.09 -21.23 -11.95
N LYS A 281 5.22 -21.80 -12.42
CA LYS A 281 5.90 -22.93 -11.76
C LYS A 281 6.97 -22.51 -10.77
N LEU A 282 7.33 -21.23 -10.74
CA LEU A 282 8.38 -20.73 -9.86
C LEU A 282 8.05 -21.00 -8.38
N ARG A 283 9.08 -21.33 -7.64
CA ARG A 283 9.01 -21.51 -6.19
C ARG A 283 10.11 -20.70 -5.55
N PHE A 284 9.74 -19.88 -4.60
CA PHE A 284 10.66 -19.05 -3.82
C PHE A 284 10.61 -19.49 -2.37
N LEU A 285 11.78 -19.53 -1.75
CA LEU A 285 11.93 -19.78 -0.31
C LEU A 285 12.81 -18.68 0.27
N ASP A 286 12.28 -17.98 1.23
CA ASP A 286 13.03 -17.08 2.10
C ASP A 286 12.96 -17.62 3.54
N PRO A 287 14.00 -18.31 4.02
CA PRO A 287 14.01 -18.95 5.34
C PRO A 287 14.10 -17.94 6.50
N ALA A 288 14.37 -16.67 6.20
CA ALA A 288 14.46 -15.58 7.17
C ALA A 288 13.57 -14.39 6.74
N CYS A 289 12.39 -14.70 6.19
CA CYS A 289 11.56 -13.74 5.45
C CYS A 289 11.12 -12.51 6.27
N GLY A 290 11.17 -12.56 7.59
CA GLY A 290 10.62 -11.47 8.43
C GLY A 290 9.16 -11.21 8.10
N CYS A 291 8.85 -9.99 7.61
CA CYS A 291 7.52 -9.62 7.13
C CYS A 291 7.26 -10.02 5.65
N GLY A 292 8.18 -10.71 5.01
CA GLY A 292 8.01 -11.22 3.65
C GLY A 292 8.32 -10.22 2.54
N ASN A 293 9.00 -9.13 2.82
CA ASN A 293 9.26 -8.06 1.85
C ASN A 293 9.91 -8.55 0.55
N PHE A 294 10.90 -9.44 0.63
CA PHE A 294 11.52 -10.03 -0.56
C PHE A 294 10.50 -10.78 -1.41
N LEU A 295 9.65 -11.59 -0.77
CA LEU A 295 8.62 -12.38 -1.47
C LEU A 295 7.53 -11.49 -2.08
N VAL A 296 7.11 -10.46 -1.37
CA VAL A 296 6.12 -9.49 -1.86
C VAL A 296 6.64 -8.72 -3.08
N ILE A 297 7.87 -8.22 -3.00
CA ILE A 297 8.47 -7.47 -4.13
C ILE A 297 8.76 -8.41 -5.31
N ALA A 298 9.29 -9.61 -5.05
CA ALA A 298 9.49 -10.61 -6.10
C ALA A 298 8.17 -10.96 -6.81
N TYR A 299 7.09 -11.19 -6.06
CA TYR A 299 5.77 -11.44 -6.62
C TYR A 299 5.26 -10.26 -7.45
N ARG A 300 5.38 -9.04 -6.92
CA ARG A 300 4.97 -7.82 -7.63
C ARG A 300 5.69 -7.67 -8.97
N GLU A 301 7.01 -7.83 -8.96
CA GLU A 301 7.84 -7.68 -10.16
C GLU A 301 7.55 -8.76 -11.20
N LEU A 302 7.40 -10.02 -10.77
CA LEU A 302 7.05 -11.13 -11.67
C LEU A 302 5.63 -11.01 -12.24
N ARG A 303 4.70 -10.46 -11.46
CA ARG A 303 3.33 -10.21 -11.94
C ARG A 303 3.26 -9.06 -12.95
N ALA A 304 4.20 -8.15 -12.90
CA ALA A 304 4.27 -7.01 -13.81
C ALA A 304 4.94 -7.35 -15.16
N LEU A 305 5.58 -8.53 -15.26
CA LEU A 305 6.06 -9.14 -16.50
C LEU A 305 4.88 -9.75 -17.26
#